data_c9c252a754ea74f858675ef7e862c72a
#
_entry.id   c9c252a754ea74f858675ef7e862c72a
#
_cell.length_a   1.000
_cell.length_b   1.000
_cell.length_c   1.000
_cell.angle_alpha   90.00
_cell.angle_beta   90.00
_cell.angle_gamma   90.00
#
_symmetry.space_group_name_H-M   'P 1'
#
loop_
_entity.id
_entity.type
_entity.pdbx_description
1 polymer ?
#
loop_
_entity_poly.entity_id
_entity_poly.type
_entity_poly.pdbx_seq_one_letter_code
_entity_poly.pdbx_strand_id
1 'polypeptide(L)'
;IFKKLISKKRNYLKRNISPQEYQKIIELGEINIQTEIEKKRIFPYQNVGSHIVGYVDVDNQGIAGSERAFNTELNNGNDIYLTIDIMLQNAVSNELTDIVNKFSAESGAVIIMDIKNSEILSLNNYPDFNPNNLNNSNAEDRLNRALQSNYEMGSTFKPLTAANGFDYDIIKCAE
;
A
#
# COMPACT_ATOMS: atom_id res chain seq x y z
N ILE A 1 4.38 31.35 -3.35
CA ILE A 1 4.47 31.54 -4.80
C ILE A 1 5.45 32.66 -5.13
N PHE A 2 5.28 33.88 -4.61
CA PHE A 2 6.16 35.03 -4.95
C PHE A 2 7.66 34.77 -4.79
N LYS A 3 8.11 34.10 -3.70
CA LYS A 3 9.54 33.77 -3.52
C LYS A 3 10.09 32.79 -4.58
N LYS A 4 9.25 31.95 -5.16
CA LYS A 4 9.64 31.02 -6.24
C LYS A 4 9.76 31.74 -7.59
N LEU A 5 8.96 32.76 -7.83
CA LEU A 5 8.97 33.54 -9.08
C LEU A 5 10.19 34.47 -9.19
N ILE A 6 10.78 34.89 -8.06
CA ILE A 6 11.95 35.79 -8.02
C ILE A 6 13.28 35.02 -8.09
N SER A 7 13.24 33.69 -7.97
CA SER A 7 14.46 32.86 -8.03
C SER A 7 15.01 32.79 -9.46
N LYS A 8 16.33 32.97 -9.61
CA LYS A 8 17.04 32.74 -10.89
C LYS A 8 17.13 31.25 -11.27
N LYS A 9 16.70 30.36 -10.40
CA LYS A 9 16.69 28.91 -10.66
C LYS A 9 15.29 28.47 -11.12
N ARG A 10 15.26 27.47 -12.00
CA ARG A 10 14.00 26.79 -12.38
C ARG A 10 13.34 26.23 -11.12
N ASN A 11 12.07 26.53 -10.91
CA ASN A 11 11.31 26.08 -9.75
C ASN A 11 9.95 25.54 -10.19
N TYR A 12 9.55 24.42 -9.65
CA TYR A 12 8.18 23.94 -9.81
C TYR A 12 7.21 24.85 -9.04
N LEU A 13 6.30 25.49 -9.75
CA LEU A 13 5.22 26.28 -9.16
C LEU A 13 4.13 25.37 -8.61
N LYS A 14 3.69 24.41 -9.41
CA LYS A 14 2.70 23.39 -9.04
C LYS A 14 2.97 22.12 -9.84
N ARG A 15 2.83 20.97 -9.20
CA ARG A 15 2.82 19.64 -9.84
C ARG A 15 1.39 19.10 -9.94
N ASN A 16 1.16 18.14 -10.80
CA ASN A 16 -0.13 17.47 -10.98
C ASN A 16 -1.29 18.44 -11.26
N ILE A 17 -1.09 19.37 -12.19
CA ILE A 17 -2.16 20.30 -12.63
C ILE A 17 -3.24 19.52 -13.38
N SER A 18 -4.50 19.88 -13.15
CA SER A 18 -5.62 19.32 -13.89
C SER A 18 -5.66 19.88 -15.33
N PRO A 19 -6.35 19.21 -16.27
CA PRO A 19 -6.56 19.76 -17.61
C PRO A 19 -7.17 21.16 -17.63
N GLN A 20 -8.07 21.43 -16.69
CA GLN A 20 -8.70 22.75 -16.55
C GLN A 20 -7.71 23.83 -16.07
N GLU A 21 -6.81 23.46 -15.15
CA GLU A 21 -5.74 24.38 -14.70
C GLU A 21 -4.71 24.60 -15.79
N TYR A 22 -4.37 23.56 -16.55
CA TYR A 22 -3.50 23.65 -17.72
C TYR A 22 -4.06 24.65 -18.74
N GLN A 23 -5.36 24.54 -19.09
CA GLN A 23 -6.02 25.46 -20.01
C GLN A 23 -5.91 26.92 -19.54
N LYS A 24 -6.16 27.17 -18.26
CA LYS A 24 -6.04 28.51 -17.66
C LYS A 24 -4.61 29.06 -17.72
N ILE A 25 -3.60 28.19 -17.58
CA ILE A 25 -2.19 28.59 -17.69
C ILE A 25 -1.86 29.02 -19.13
N ILE A 26 -2.37 28.28 -20.13
CA ILE A 26 -2.18 28.64 -21.55
C ILE A 26 -2.87 29.98 -21.85
N GLU A 27 -4.09 30.19 -21.34
CA GLU A 27 -4.84 31.45 -21.54
C GLU A 27 -4.16 32.67 -20.91
N LEU A 28 -3.33 32.48 -19.88
CA LEU A 28 -2.52 33.58 -19.32
C LEU A 28 -1.45 34.10 -20.28
N GLY A 29 -1.01 33.29 -21.26
CA GLY A 29 -0.03 33.68 -22.27
C GLY A 29 1.35 34.05 -21.71
N GLU A 30 1.69 33.63 -20.48
CA GLU A 30 2.94 33.98 -19.80
C GLU A 30 4.10 33.11 -20.30
N ILE A 31 5.01 33.69 -21.05
CA ILE A 31 6.14 32.99 -21.72
C ILE A 31 7.10 32.32 -20.72
N ASN A 32 7.19 32.87 -19.51
CA ASN A 32 8.09 32.33 -18.48
C ASN A 32 7.52 31.12 -17.72
N ILE A 33 6.25 30.76 -17.94
CA ILE A 33 5.62 29.59 -17.36
C ILE A 33 5.68 28.46 -18.40
N GLN A 34 6.41 27.41 -18.07
CA GLN A 34 6.49 26.21 -18.90
C GLN A 34 5.76 25.07 -18.21
N THR A 35 5.05 24.27 -19.00
CA THR A 35 4.38 23.06 -18.55
C THR A 35 5.15 21.83 -19.07
N GLU A 36 5.25 20.81 -18.25
CA GLU A 36 5.87 19.53 -18.58
C GLU A 36 4.88 18.40 -18.35
N ILE A 37 4.98 17.38 -19.18
CA ILE A 37 4.20 16.15 -19.00
C ILE A 37 4.97 15.26 -18.04
N GLU A 38 4.36 14.95 -16.90
CA GLU A 38 4.90 14.00 -15.94
C GLU A 38 4.05 12.72 -15.94
N LYS A 39 4.70 11.57 -15.81
CA LYS A 39 4.00 10.30 -15.54
C LYS A 39 3.54 10.32 -14.09
N LYS A 40 2.33 9.89 -13.83
CA LYS A 40 1.79 9.77 -12.47
C LYS A 40 1.35 8.34 -12.23
N ARG A 41 1.79 7.76 -11.11
CA ARG A 41 1.28 6.48 -10.62
C ARG A 41 -0.16 6.66 -10.13
N ILE A 42 -1.05 5.80 -10.57
CA ILE A 42 -2.45 5.79 -10.16
C ILE A 42 -2.77 4.41 -9.59
N PHE A 43 -3.45 4.38 -8.44
CA PHE A 43 -3.89 3.17 -7.75
C PHE A 43 -5.42 3.06 -7.91
N PRO A 44 -5.91 2.29 -8.90
CA PRO A 44 -7.35 2.26 -9.25
C PRO A 44 -8.23 1.75 -8.11
N TYR A 45 -7.72 0.81 -7.32
CA TYR A 45 -8.44 0.19 -6.21
C TYR A 45 -8.33 0.97 -4.90
N GLN A 46 -7.72 2.17 -4.95
CA GLN A 46 -7.59 3.08 -3.81
C GLN A 46 -6.97 2.41 -2.58
N ASN A 47 -7.75 2.22 -1.50
CA ASN A 47 -7.30 1.63 -0.25
C ASN A 47 -7.23 0.10 -0.28
N VAL A 48 -7.94 -0.57 -1.23
CA VAL A 48 -7.92 -2.03 -1.32
C VAL A 48 -6.53 -2.54 -1.69
N GLY A 49 -5.91 -3.29 -0.78
CA GLY A 49 -4.55 -3.81 -0.95
C GLY A 49 -3.43 -2.78 -0.82
N SER A 50 -3.72 -1.59 -0.26
CA SER A 50 -2.75 -0.48 -0.13
C SER A 50 -1.45 -0.87 0.56
N HIS A 51 -1.50 -1.71 1.60
CA HIS A 51 -0.33 -2.17 2.33
C HIS A 51 0.53 -3.19 1.56
N ILE A 52 -0.07 -3.90 0.59
CA ILE A 52 0.66 -4.84 -0.26
C ILE A 52 1.29 -4.11 -1.44
N VAL A 53 0.46 -3.35 -2.16
CA VAL A 53 0.91 -2.57 -3.31
C VAL A 53 1.90 -1.49 -2.87
N GLY A 54 1.58 -0.79 -1.78
CA GLY A 54 2.38 0.30 -1.28
C GLY A 54 2.06 1.63 -1.96
N TYR A 55 3.04 2.50 -2.01
CA TYR A 55 2.93 3.82 -2.59
C TYR A 55 4.28 4.33 -3.10
N VAL A 56 4.21 5.38 -3.92
CA VAL A 56 5.38 6.06 -4.49
C VAL A 56 5.48 7.49 -3.98
N ASP A 57 6.67 8.07 -4.09
CA ASP A 57 6.87 9.50 -3.86
C ASP A 57 6.45 10.35 -5.07
N VAL A 58 6.75 11.65 -4.99
CA VAL A 58 6.41 12.63 -6.04
C VAL A 58 7.21 12.41 -7.35
N ASP A 59 8.30 11.67 -7.27
CA ASP A 59 9.17 11.35 -8.41
C ASP A 59 8.94 9.90 -8.91
N ASN A 60 7.82 9.28 -8.49
CA ASN A 60 7.41 7.90 -8.79
C ASN A 60 8.40 6.83 -8.30
N GLN A 61 9.16 7.10 -7.23
CA GLN A 61 10.00 6.11 -6.60
C GLN A 61 9.19 5.34 -5.54
N GLY A 62 9.25 4.03 -5.56
CA GLY A 62 8.56 3.16 -4.62
C GLY A 62 9.07 3.33 -3.19
N ILE A 63 8.18 3.68 -2.25
CA ILE A 63 8.50 3.93 -0.84
C ILE A 63 8.14 2.74 0.05
N ALA A 64 7.07 2.03 -0.27
CA ALA A 64 6.59 0.90 0.51
C ALA A 64 6.01 -0.21 -0.39
N GLY A 65 5.78 -1.39 0.18
CA GLY A 65 5.12 -2.51 -0.46
C GLY A 65 5.81 -2.99 -1.74
N SER A 66 5.03 -3.50 -2.67
CA SER A 66 5.49 -4.00 -3.96
C SER A 66 6.09 -2.89 -4.83
N GLU A 67 5.60 -1.65 -4.71
CA GLU A 67 6.19 -0.49 -5.41
C GLU A 67 7.66 -0.30 -5.03
N ARG A 68 8.00 -0.47 -3.75
CA ARG A 68 9.39 -0.39 -3.29
C ARG A 68 10.19 -1.64 -3.67
N ALA A 69 9.61 -2.82 -3.47
CA ALA A 69 10.31 -4.09 -3.70
C ALA A 69 10.72 -4.25 -5.18
N PHE A 70 9.85 -3.83 -6.10
CA PHE A 70 10.02 -3.95 -7.54
C PHE A 70 10.21 -2.59 -8.24
N ASN A 71 10.77 -1.61 -7.52
CA ASN A 71 10.92 -0.24 -8.04
C ASN A 71 11.71 -0.20 -9.35
N THR A 72 12.77 -0.97 -9.47
CA THR A 72 13.62 -1.01 -10.67
C THR A 72 12.86 -1.57 -11.87
N GLU A 73 12.17 -2.69 -11.67
CA GLU A 73 11.39 -3.37 -12.71
C GLU A 73 10.25 -2.49 -13.20
N LEU A 74 9.51 -1.88 -12.27
CA LEU A 74 8.38 -0.99 -12.58
C LEU A 74 8.84 0.28 -13.31
N ASN A 75 9.98 0.86 -12.93
CA ASN A 75 10.56 2.01 -13.61
C ASN A 75 11.07 1.67 -15.03
N ASN A 76 11.48 0.43 -15.25
CA ASN A 76 11.85 -0.07 -16.58
C ASN A 76 10.62 -0.40 -17.47
N GLY A 77 9.40 -0.28 -16.93
CA GLY A 77 8.15 -0.53 -17.64
C GLY A 77 7.74 -2.00 -17.65
N ASN A 78 8.28 -2.83 -16.76
CA ASN A 78 7.87 -4.21 -16.60
C ASN A 78 6.59 -4.30 -15.74
N ASP A 79 5.76 -5.27 -16.04
CA ASP A 79 4.57 -5.61 -15.24
C ASP A 79 4.94 -6.57 -14.12
N ILE A 80 4.33 -6.38 -12.95
CA ILE A 80 4.46 -7.27 -11.79
C ILE A 80 3.11 -7.90 -11.48
N TYR A 81 3.08 -9.22 -11.39
CA TYR A 81 1.90 -10.00 -11.05
C TYR A 81 2.01 -10.50 -9.61
N LEU A 82 1.02 -10.18 -8.80
CA LEU A 82 0.92 -10.64 -7.41
C LEU A 82 -0.07 -11.80 -7.33
N THR A 83 0.07 -12.64 -6.31
CA THR A 83 -0.84 -13.76 -6.03
C THR A 83 -2.16 -13.32 -5.40
N ILE A 84 -2.32 -12.02 -5.16
CA ILE A 84 -3.48 -11.44 -4.47
C ILE A 84 -4.73 -11.53 -5.35
N ASP A 85 -5.78 -12.15 -4.82
CA ASP A 85 -7.12 -12.10 -5.38
C ASP A 85 -7.79 -10.80 -4.91
N ILE A 86 -8.02 -9.87 -5.84
CA ILE A 86 -8.56 -8.54 -5.52
C ILE A 86 -9.99 -8.59 -5.00
N MET A 87 -10.79 -9.58 -5.42
CA MET A 87 -12.16 -9.74 -4.93
C MET A 87 -12.16 -10.24 -3.49
N LEU A 88 -11.33 -11.23 -3.20
CA LEU A 88 -11.12 -11.72 -1.84
C LEU A 88 -10.53 -10.63 -0.95
N GLN A 89 -9.53 -9.89 -1.43
CA GLN A 89 -8.92 -8.76 -0.73
C GLN A 89 -9.97 -7.73 -0.31
N ASN A 90 -10.86 -7.35 -1.21
CA ASN A 90 -11.92 -6.39 -0.93
C ASN A 90 -12.97 -6.93 0.06
N ALA A 91 -13.40 -8.18 -0.09
CA ALA A 91 -14.36 -8.80 0.81
C ALA A 91 -13.80 -8.86 2.25
N VAL A 92 -12.55 -9.33 2.40
CA VAL A 92 -11.89 -9.41 3.70
C VAL A 92 -11.63 -8.04 4.33
N SER A 93 -11.34 -7.01 3.51
CA SER A 93 -11.17 -5.63 4.00
C SER A 93 -12.46 -5.10 4.64
N ASN A 94 -13.60 -5.36 4.02
CA ASN A 94 -14.90 -4.94 4.56
C ASN A 94 -15.22 -5.67 5.88
N GLU A 95 -15.07 -6.99 5.90
CA GLU A 95 -15.29 -7.78 7.11
C GLU A 95 -14.36 -7.37 8.26
N LEU A 96 -13.08 -7.12 7.97
CA LEU A 96 -12.13 -6.64 8.97
C LEU A 96 -12.56 -5.29 9.55
N THR A 97 -12.99 -4.38 8.69
CA THR A 97 -13.48 -3.06 9.11
C THR A 97 -14.70 -3.19 10.02
N ASP A 98 -15.66 -4.03 9.69
CA ASP A 98 -16.86 -4.27 10.47
C ASP A 98 -16.53 -4.89 11.83
N ILE A 99 -15.62 -5.86 11.88
CA ILE A 99 -15.16 -6.49 13.11
C ILE A 99 -14.44 -5.49 14.01
N VAL A 100 -13.51 -4.70 13.48
CA VAL A 100 -12.78 -3.68 14.24
C VAL A 100 -13.75 -2.67 14.85
N ASN A 101 -14.71 -2.19 14.06
CA ASN A 101 -15.73 -1.26 14.55
C ASN A 101 -16.64 -1.90 15.61
N LYS A 102 -17.10 -3.14 15.41
CA LYS A 102 -17.95 -3.88 16.33
C LYS A 102 -17.32 -4.07 17.71
N PHE A 103 -16.03 -4.33 17.75
CA PHE A 103 -15.28 -4.57 18.97
C PHE A 103 -14.54 -3.33 19.49
N SER A 104 -14.66 -2.19 18.80
CA SER A 104 -13.94 -0.95 19.11
C SER A 104 -12.44 -1.19 19.24
N ALA A 105 -11.88 -2.04 18.37
CA ALA A 105 -10.47 -2.33 18.38
C ALA A 105 -9.69 -1.18 17.70
N GLU A 106 -8.45 -0.95 18.14
CA GLU A 106 -7.59 0.09 17.57
C GLU A 106 -7.05 -0.30 16.18
N SER A 107 -6.82 -1.58 15.98
CA SER A 107 -6.28 -2.11 14.73
C SER A 107 -6.61 -3.59 14.56
N GLY A 108 -6.40 -4.09 13.34
CA GLY A 108 -6.54 -5.49 13.00
C GLY A 108 -5.76 -5.86 11.75
N ALA A 109 -5.45 -7.15 11.62
CA ALA A 109 -4.79 -7.68 10.43
C ALA A 109 -5.35 -9.06 10.10
N VAL A 110 -5.47 -9.37 8.81
CA VAL A 110 -5.90 -10.68 8.30
C VAL A 110 -4.99 -11.08 7.15
N ILE A 111 -4.50 -12.33 7.18
CA ILE A 111 -3.78 -12.95 6.06
C ILE A 111 -4.53 -14.22 5.67
N ILE A 112 -4.78 -14.39 4.38
CA ILE A 112 -5.31 -15.63 3.80
C ILE A 112 -4.26 -16.19 2.85
N MET A 113 -3.89 -17.44 3.07
CA MET A 113 -2.85 -18.13 2.34
C MET A 113 -3.35 -19.49 1.85
N ASP A 114 -3.01 -19.86 0.63
CA ASP A 114 -3.22 -21.23 0.13
C ASP A 114 -2.15 -22.13 0.75
N ILE A 115 -2.59 -23.15 1.49
CA ILE A 115 -1.70 -24.10 2.20
C ILE A 115 -0.96 -25.05 1.25
N LYS A 116 -1.39 -25.18 0.00
CA LYS A 116 -0.77 -26.12 -0.97
C LYS A 116 0.50 -25.56 -1.59
N ASN A 117 0.50 -24.26 -1.89
CA ASN A 117 1.57 -23.58 -2.63
C ASN A 117 2.17 -22.40 -1.85
N SER A 118 1.61 -22.09 -0.67
CA SER A 118 2.02 -20.95 0.19
C SER A 118 1.79 -19.57 -0.45
N GLU A 119 0.92 -19.47 -1.44
CA GLU A 119 0.56 -18.18 -2.04
C GLU A 119 -0.32 -17.38 -1.10
N ILE A 120 0.03 -16.10 -0.90
CA ILE A 120 -0.82 -15.17 -0.16
C ILE A 120 -1.89 -14.65 -1.10
N LEU A 121 -3.14 -15.00 -0.82
CA LEU A 121 -4.30 -14.61 -1.60
C LEU A 121 -4.90 -13.29 -1.14
N SER A 122 -4.74 -12.96 0.16
CA SER A 122 -5.22 -11.72 0.74
C SER A 122 -4.37 -11.34 1.96
N LEU A 123 -4.06 -10.05 2.09
CA LEU A 123 -3.42 -9.46 3.27
C LEU A 123 -4.02 -8.09 3.54
N ASN A 124 -4.77 -7.98 4.61
CA ASN A 124 -5.45 -6.77 5.01
C ASN A 124 -4.95 -6.27 6.35
N ASN A 125 -4.88 -4.96 6.48
CA ASN A 125 -4.62 -4.26 7.74
C ASN A 125 -5.68 -3.19 7.95
N TYR A 126 -6.03 -2.93 9.20
CA TYR A 126 -6.85 -1.79 9.61
C TYR A 126 -6.10 -1.01 10.70
N PRO A 127 -6.09 0.34 10.65
CA PRO A 127 -6.61 1.18 9.58
C PRO A 127 -5.85 0.99 8.26
N ASP A 128 -6.52 1.32 7.15
CA ASP A 128 -5.95 1.36 5.83
C ASP A 128 -5.75 2.81 5.33
N PHE A 129 -5.19 2.97 4.14
CA PHE A 129 -4.95 4.29 3.57
C PHE A 129 -5.14 4.29 2.05
N ASN A 130 -5.39 5.47 1.48
CA ASN A 130 -5.45 5.63 0.03
C ASN A 130 -4.09 6.09 -0.52
N PRO A 131 -3.37 5.26 -1.29
CA PRO A 131 -2.06 5.61 -1.84
C PRO A 131 -2.10 6.76 -2.86
N ASN A 132 -3.27 7.08 -3.42
CA ASN A 132 -3.42 8.27 -4.26
C ASN A 132 -3.45 9.58 -3.46
N ASN A 133 -3.71 9.52 -2.14
CA ASN A 133 -3.85 10.70 -1.29
C ASN A 133 -3.23 10.48 0.10
N LEU A 134 -1.92 10.43 0.16
CA LEU A 134 -1.17 10.17 1.38
C LEU A 134 -1.29 11.28 2.44
N ASN A 135 -1.70 12.50 2.03
CA ASN A 135 -1.87 13.61 2.97
C ASN A 135 -3.00 13.38 3.99
N ASN A 136 -3.94 12.50 3.66
CA ASN A 136 -5.08 12.16 4.51
C ASN A 136 -4.81 10.94 5.42
N SER A 137 -3.59 10.41 5.43
CA SER A 137 -3.20 9.27 6.26
C SER A 137 -2.00 9.59 7.14
N ASN A 138 -2.01 9.06 8.35
CA ASN A 138 -0.87 9.13 9.26
C ASN A 138 0.18 8.07 8.93
N ALA A 139 1.38 8.19 9.49
CA ALA A 139 2.42 7.17 9.32
C ALA A 139 1.99 5.80 9.87
N GLU A 140 1.22 5.80 10.96
CA GLU A 140 0.68 4.60 11.60
C GLU A 140 -0.36 3.88 10.74
N ASP A 141 -1.18 4.61 9.98
CA ASP A 141 -2.17 4.02 9.06
C ASP A 141 -1.48 3.26 7.92
N ARG A 142 -0.27 3.68 7.55
CA ARG A 142 0.54 3.10 6.48
C ARG A 142 1.42 1.94 6.93
N LEU A 143 1.43 1.64 8.23
CA LEU A 143 2.18 0.51 8.77
C LEU A 143 1.52 -0.81 8.36
N ASN A 144 2.27 -1.70 7.73
CA ASN A 144 1.80 -3.07 7.48
C ASN A 144 1.88 -3.88 8.79
N ARG A 145 0.81 -3.83 9.56
CA ARG A 145 0.73 -4.46 10.89
C ARG A 145 0.88 -5.97 10.84
N ALA A 146 0.40 -6.60 9.78
CA ALA A 146 0.53 -8.03 9.61
C ALA A 146 1.99 -8.50 9.53
N LEU A 147 2.90 -7.65 9.00
CA LEU A 147 4.31 -7.99 8.78
C LEU A 147 5.28 -7.27 9.71
N GLN A 148 4.91 -6.10 10.25
CA GLN A 148 5.84 -5.21 10.95
C GLN A 148 5.52 -5.06 12.44
N SER A 149 4.33 -5.45 12.90
CA SER A 149 3.95 -5.35 14.31
C SER A 149 4.33 -6.62 15.07
N ASN A 150 4.64 -6.45 16.35
CA ASN A 150 4.88 -7.54 17.27
C ASN A 150 3.63 -7.81 18.09
N TYR A 151 3.26 -9.08 18.19
CA TYR A 151 2.08 -9.52 18.93
C TYR A 151 2.45 -10.56 20.00
N GLU A 152 1.82 -10.47 21.16
CA GLU A 152 1.86 -11.53 22.16
C GLU A 152 0.85 -12.63 21.78
N MET A 153 1.34 -13.65 21.09
CA MET A 153 0.50 -14.70 20.49
C MET A 153 -0.21 -15.58 21.53
N GLY A 154 0.34 -15.70 22.73
CA GLY A 154 -0.24 -16.54 23.77
C GLY A 154 -0.54 -17.96 23.30
N SER A 155 -1.77 -18.43 23.55
CA SER A 155 -2.23 -19.77 23.16
C SER A 155 -2.32 -20.00 21.65
N THR A 156 -2.34 -18.96 20.83
CA THR A 156 -2.33 -19.10 19.36
C THR A 156 -0.98 -19.61 18.83
N PHE A 157 0.07 -19.64 19.67
CA PHE A 157 1.35 -20.25 19.35
C PHE A 157 1.37 -21.79 19.48
N LYS A 158 0.36 -22.37 20.18
CA LYS A 158 0.31 -23.83 20.42
C LYS A 158 0.30 -24.70 19.15
N PRO A 159 -0.37 -24.32 18.04
CA PRO A 159 -0.28 -25.08 16.79
C PRO A 159 1.14 -25.24 16.27
N LEU A 160 1.99 -24.19 16.39
CA LEU A 160 3.41 -24.28 16.00
C LEU A 160 4.19 -25.25 16.91
N THR A 161 3.92 -25.21 18.20
CA THR A 161 4.52 -26.16 19.16
C THR A 161 4.11 -27.60 18.85
N ALA A 162 2.83 -27.83 18.53
CA ALA A 162 2.34 -29.15 18.12
C ALA A 162 2.97 -29.60 16.80
N ALA A 163 3.04 -28.71 15.79
CA ALA A 163 3.68 -29.04 14.52
C ALA A 163 5.14 -29.49 14.69
N ASN A 164 5.92 -28.75 15.50
CA ASN A 164 7.28 -29.16 15.86
C ASN A 164 7.31 -30.51 16.56
N GLY A 165 6.36 -30.80 17.46
CA GLY A 165 6.26 -32.08 18.15
C GLY A 165 6.02 -33.24 17.18
N PHE A 166 5.24 -33.05 16.14
CA PHE A 166 5.03 -34.04 15.06
C PHE A 166 6.28 -34.19 14.19
N ASP A 167 6.92 -33.08 13.84
CA ASP A 167 8.10 -33.07 12.95
C ASP A 167 9.30 -33.80 13.59
N TYR A 168 9.41 -33.71 14.91
CA TYR A 168 10.44 -34.43 15.68
C TYR A 168 9.99 -35.80 16.22
N ASP A 169 8.86 -36.36 15.78
CA ASP A 169 8.28 -37.63 16.25
C ASP A 169 8.04 -37.71 17.77
N ILE A 170 7.96 -36.58 18.46
CA ILE A 170 7.71 -36.53 19.91
C ILE A 170 6.22 -36.76 20.20
N ILE A 171 5.34 -36.28 19.29
CA ILE A 171 3.88 -36.43 19.35
C ILE A 171 3.44 -37.30 18.17
N LYS A 172 2.51 -38.23 18.41
CA LYS A 172 1.86 -39.00 17.35
C LYS A 172 0.38 -38.66 17.30
N CYS A 173 -0.19 -38.64 16.09
CA CYS A 173 -1.65 -38.58 15.97
C CYS A 173 -2.23 -39.86 16.59
N ALA A 174 -3.29 -39.73 17.39
CA ALA A 174 -4.08 -40.89 17.79
C ALA A 174 -4.79 -41.43 16.55
N GLU A 175 -4.68 -42.70 16.29
CA GLU A 175 -5.43 -43.42 15.25
C GLU A 175 -6.94 -43.42 15.55
#